data_4feabc459639c194f2862fcd2f69ea71
#
_entry.id   4feabc459639c194f2862fcd2f69ea71
#
_cell.length_a   1.000
_cell.length_b   1.000
_cell.length_c   1.000
_cell.angle_alpha   90.00
_cell.angle_beta   90.00
_cell.angle_gamma   90.00
#
_symmetry.space_group_name_H-M   'P 1'
#
loop_
_entity.id
_entity.type
_entity.pdbx_description
1 polymer ?
#
loop_
_entity_poly.entity_id
_entity_poly.type
_entity_poly.pdbx_seq_one_letter_code
_entity_poly.pdbx_strand_id
1 'polypeptide(L)'
;DYLNEPYAQNMEGLEKVNAATIENQLIQDRKLDTNPSKLFKESWVSEIINGSDIAFINALADNDLLNWTPKAPVFLFHGTEDDYVFPFNSISTAEALSDNGGNVSYVPLKGKDHYTAVLDYYNSTLAKIKE
;
A
#
# COMPACT_ATOMS: atom_id res chain seq x y z
N ASP A 1 -0.05 0.68 21.93
CA ASP A 1 1.31 1.19 21.77
C ASP A 1 2.15 0.14 21.03
N TYR A 2 2.33 0.37 19.72
CA TYR A 2 2.92 -0.59 18.77
C TYR A 2 4.41 -0.32 18.50
N LEU A 3 4.89 0.87 18.87
CA LEU A 3 6.23 1.33 18.55
C LEU A 3 7.20 1.11 19.71
N ASN A 4 8.47 0.86 19.36
CA ASN A 4 9.58 0.91 20.30
C ASN A 4 9.91 2.36 20.67
N GLU A 5 10.53 2.57 21.84
CA GLU A 5 11.15 3.84 22.15
C GLU A 5 12.46 4.02 21.34
N PRO A 6 12.80 5.23 20.91
CA PRO A 6 12.11 6.50 21.17
C PRO A 6 10.98 6.85 20.18
N TYR A 7 10.60 5.95 19.28
CA TYR A 7 9.69 6.24 18.18
C TYR A 7 8.26 6.57 18.67
N ALA A 8 7.81 5.90 19.73
CA ALA A 8 6.52 6.18 20.36
C ALA A 8 6.41 7.66 20.78
N GLN A 9 7.46 8.17 21.46
CA GLN A 9 7.52 9.58 21.86
C GLN A 9 7.58 10.54 20.67
N ASN A 10 8.25 10.15 19.58
CA ASN A 10 8.32 10.98 18.37
C ASN A 10 6.98 11.16 17.67
N MET A 11 6.02 10.27 17.95
CA MET A 11 4.65 10.38 17.41
C MET A 11 3.72 11.27 18.23
N GLU A 12 4.08 11.61 19.46
CA GLU A 12 3.26 12.45 20.32
C GLU A 12 3.06 13.85 19.73
N GLY A 13 1.80 14.29 19.66
CA GLY A 13 1.42 15.61 19.18
C GLY A 13 1.36 15.74 17.65
N LEU A 14 1.73 14.72 16.88
CA LEU A 14 1.64 14.78 15.42
C LEU A 14 0.19 14.81 14.90
N GLU A 15 -0.76 14.34 15.67
CA GLU A 15 -2.18 14.44 15.36
C GLU A 15 -2.70 15.89 15.25
N LYS A 16 -1.92 16.85 15.72
CA LYS A 16 -2.23 18.30 15.69
C LYS A 16 -1.59 19.05 14.53
N VAL A 17 -0.80 18.36 13.69
CA VAL A 17 -0.08 18.97 12.58
C VAL A 17 -0.59 18.46 11.23
N ASN A 18 -0.29 19.20 10.15
CA ASN A 18 -0.68 18.78 8.81
C ASN A 18 0.22 17.67 8.25
N ALA A 19 -0.26 16.99 7.19
CA ALA A 19 0.43 15.86 6.59
C ALA A 19 1.87 16.18 6.14
N ALA A 20 2.13 17.36 5.55
CA ALA A 20 3.48 17.74 5.11
C ALA A 20 4.45 17.90 6.30
N THR A 21 3.96 18.40 7.43
CA THR A 21 4.74 18.50 8.67
C THR A 21 5.03 17.11 9.24
N ILE A 22 4.06 16.20 9.20
CA ILE A 22 4.24 14.80 9.62
C ILE A 22 5.32 14.13 8.76
N GLU A 23 5.22 14.23 7.44
CA GLU A 23 6.20 13.65 6.52
C GLU A 23 7.60 14.17 6.81
N ASN A 24 7.79 15.49 6.90
CA ASN A 24 9.09 16.08 7.19
C ASN A 24 9.64 15.64 8.53
N GLN A 25 8.84 15.64 9.58
CA GLN A 25 9.28 15.29 10.92
C GLN A 25 9.58 13.79 11.10
N LEU A 26 8.81 12.92 10.47
CA LEU A 26 8.97 11.48 10.63
C LEU A 26 10.00 10.90 9.68
N ILE A 27 10.02 11.33 8.44
CA ILE A 27 10.86 10.75 7.38
C ILE A 27 12.15 11.55 7.22
N GLN A 28 12.05 12.84 6.95
CA GLN A 28 13.22 13.69 6.65
C GLN A 28 14.12 13.88 7.88
N ASP A 29 13.54 14.11 9.05
CA ASP A 29 14.27 14.28 10.30
C ASP A 29 14.69 12.93 10.92
N ARG A 30 14.39 11.81 10.27
CA ARG A 30 14.71 10.45 10.74
C ARG A 30 14.20 10.14 12.13
N LYS A 31 13.03 10.64 12.48
CA LYS A 31 12.39 10.36 13.77
C LYS A 31 11.77 8.96 13.83
N LEU A 32 11.62 8.29 12.67
CA LEU A 32 11.30 6.87 12.57
C LEU A 32 12.47 6.12 11.91
N ASP A 33 12.72 4.91 12.35
CA ASP A 33 13.68 4.02 11.68
C ASP A 33 12.99 3.36 10.48
N THR A 34 13.69 3.23 9.36
CA THR A 34 13.19 2.52 8.17
C THR A 34 13.24 1.00 8.31
N ASN A 35 13.92 0.49 9.34
CA ASN A 35 13.94 -0.93 9.64
C ASN A 35 12.76 -1.29 10.56
N PRO A 36 11.76 -2.06 10.07
CA PRO A 36 10.58 -2.43 10.86
C PRO A 36 10.92 -3.15 12.18
N SER A 37 11.98 -3.95 12.20
CA SER A 37 12.41 -4.69 13.41
C SER A 37 12.90 -3.78 14.54
N LYS A 38 13.32 -2.56 14.20
CA LYS A 38 13.68 -1.56 15.21
C LYS A 38 12.50 -0.67 15.57
N LEU A 39 11.62 -0.40 14.60
CA LEU A 39 10.50 0.49 14.75
C LEU A 39 9.39 -0.12 15.60
N PHE A 40 9.01 -1.37 15.33
CA PHE A 40 7.89 -2.03 16.00
C PHE A 40 8.34 -2.97 17.12
N LYS A 41 7.50 -3.10 18.14
CA LYS A 41 7.70 -4.09 19.21
C LYS A 41 7.57 -5.51 18.66
N GLU A 42 8.50 -6.39 18.99
CA GLU A 42 8.47 -7.80 18.58
C GLU A 42 7.19 -8.52 19.04
N SER A 43 6.70 -8.20 20.25
CA SER A 43 5.44 -8.74 20.77
C SER A 43 4.27 -8.38 19.85
N TRP A 44 4.17 -7.12 19.42
CA TRP A 44 3.09 -6.68 18.52
C TRP A 44 3.21 -7.31 17.12
N VAL A 45 4.42 -7.40 16.57
CA VAL A 45 4.63 -8.10 15.28
C VAL A 45 4.18 -9.56 15.37
N SER A 46 4.46 -10.23 16.48
CA SER A 46 4.02 -11.60 16.73
C SER A 46 2.49 -11.70 16.83
N GLU A 47 1.83 -10.74 17.48
CA GLU A 47 0.37 -10.68 17.60
C GLU A 47 -0.32 -10.50 16.24
N ILE A 48 0.28 -9.68 15.34
CA ILE A 48 -0.22 -9.53 13.97
C ILE A 48 -0.06 -10.83 13.18
N ILE A 49 1.14 -11.44 13.21
CA ILE A 49 1.43 -12.68 12.48
C ILE A 49 0.50 -13.83 12.95
N ASN A 50 0.24 -13.90 14.25
CA ASN A 50 -0.61 -14.94 14.84
C ASN A 50 -2.12 -14.62 14.76
N GLY A 51 -2.48 -13.44 14.28
CA GLY A 51 -3.86 -13.01 14.18
C GLY A 51 -4.53 -12.71 15.54
N SER A 52 -3.75 -12.42 16.58
CA SER A 52 -4.27 -12.17 17.94
C SER A 52 -4.57 -10.70 18.24
N ASP A 53 -4.00 -9.73 17.52
CA ASP A 53 -4.45 -8.33 17.59
C ASP A 53 -5.69 -8.11 16.70
N ILE A 54 -6.83 -8.57 17.22
CA ILE A 54 -8.12 -8.51 16.51
C ILE A 54 -8.52 -7.05 16.19
N ALA A 55 -8.22 -6.11 17.06
CA ALA A 55 -8.58 -4.71 16.86
C ALA A 55 -7.83 -4.11 15.65
N PHE A 56 -6.55 -4.38 15.54
CA PHE A 56 -5.74 -3.91 14.41
C PHE A 56 -6.13 -4.62 13.11
N ILE A 57 -6.33 -5.94 13.14
CA ILE A 57 -6.74 -6.72 11.97
C ILE A 57 -8.10 -6.25 11.45
N ASN A 58 -9.08 -6.00 12.34
CA ASN A 58 -10.36 -5.44 11.93
C ASN A 58 -10.22 -4.05 11.33
N ALA A 59 -9.37 -3.19 11.90
CA ALA A 59 -9.12 -1.86 11.34
C ALA A 59 -8.48 -1.93 9.94
N LEU A 60 -7.61 -2.90 9.68
CA LEU A 60 -7.09 -3.16 8.33
C LEU A 60 -8.21 -3.61 7.38
N ALA A 61 -9.05 -4.55 7.82
CA ALA A 61 -10.17 -5.04 7.02
C ALA A 61 -11.21 -3.96 6.70
N ASP A 62 -11.48 -3.05 7.65
CA ASP A 62 -12.38 -1.90 7.45
C ASP A 62 -11.83 -0.90 6.43
N ASN A 63 -10.51 -0.87 6.23
CA ASN A 63 -9.84 -0.06 5.23
C ASN A 63 -9.51 -0.81 3.93
N ASP A 64 -9.90 -2.07 3.82
CA ASP A 64 -9.75 -2.86 2.62
C ASP A 64 -10.79 -2.43 1.57
N LEU A 65 -10.30 -1.98 0.42
CA LEU A 65 -11.13 -1.47 -0.67
C LEU A 65 -11.48 -2.54 -1.71
N LEU A 66 -11.35 -3.82 -1.39
CA LEU A 66 -11.54 -4.92 -2.34
C LEU A 66 -12.97 -5.50 -2.36
N ASN A 67 -13.82 -5.12 -1.40
CA ASN A 67 -15.18 -5.67 -1.25
C ASN A 67 -16.23 -4.87 -2.04
N TRP A 68 -16.05 -4.75 -3.35
CA TRP A 68 -17.04 -4.11 -4.25
C TRP A 68 -16.92 -4.66 -5.68
N THR A 69 -17.95 -4.39 -6.50
CA THR A 69 -17.96 -4.79 -7.91
C THR A 69 -17.87 -3.54 -8.78
N PRO A 70 -16.79 -3.34 -9.56
CA PRO A 70 -16.70 -2.24 -10.51
C PRO A 70 -17.75 -2.38 -11.62
N LYS A 71 -18.44 -1.27 -11.94
CA LYS A 71 -19.45 -1.22 -13.01
C LYS A 71 -18.84 -0.98 -14.40
N ALA A 72 -17.65 -0.40 -14.45
CA ALA A 72 -16.89 -0.17 -15.68
C ALA A 72 -15.69 -1.11 -15.75
N PRO A 73 -15.16 -1.39 -16.95
CA PRO A 73 -13.89 -2.11 -17.08
C PRO A 73 -12.75 -1.40 -16.32
N VAL A 74 -11.98 -2.17 -15.58
CA VAL A 74 -10.81 -1.68 -14.82
C VAL A 74 -9.54 -2.31 -15.38
N PHE A 75 -8.54 -1.49 -15.65
CA PHE A 75 -7.22 -1.93 -16.08
C PHE A 75 -6.18 -1.50 -15.04
N LEU A 76 -5.49 -2.47 -14.45
CA LEU A 76 -4.44 -2.24 -13.46
C LEU A 76 -3.08 -2.46 -14.12
N PHE A 77 -2.41 -1.38 -14.48
CA PHE A 77 -1.07 -1.41 -15.05
C PHE A 77 -0.03 -1.35 -13.94
N HIS A 78 0.96 -2.24 -13.95
CA HIS A 78 1.99 -2.26 -12.90
C HIS A 78 3.33 -2.75 -13.45
N GLY A 79 4.43 -2.10 -13.05
CA GLY A 79 5.78 -2.52 -13.38
C GLY A 79 6.13 -3.84 -12.71
N THR A 80 6.68 -4.80 -13.45
CA THR A 80 6.98 -6.13 -12.88
C THR A 80 8.20 -6.13 -11.95
N GLU A 81 9.02 -5.08 -12.00
CA GLU A 81 10.21 -4.88 -11.17
C GLU A 81 10.03 -3.72 -10.17
N ASP A 82 8.78 -3.34 -9.89
CA ASP A 82 8.45 -2.33 -8.90
C ASP A 82 8.73 -2.86 -7.49
N ASP A 83 9.80 -2.37 -6.88
CA ASP A 83 10.24 -2.70 -5.53
C ASP A 83 9.81 -1.64 -4.48
N TYR A 84 9.15 -0.57 -4.94
CA TYR A 84 8.60 0.47 -4.09
C TYR A 84 7.14 0.19 -3.71
N VAL A 85 6.30 -0.12 -4.71
CA VAL A 85 4.96 -0.67 -4.52
C VAL A 85 4.91 -2.01 -5.21
N PHE A 86 4.88 -3.09 -4.46
CA PHE A 86 5.01 -4.43 -5.03
C PHE A 86 3.85 -4.81 -5.97
N PRO A 87 4.13 -5.42 -7.13
CA PRO A 87 3.14 -5.80 -8.14
C PRO A 87 2.01 -6.69 -7.60
N PHE A 88 2.27 -7.45 -6.53
CA PHE A 88 1.27 -8.33 -5.94
C PHE A 88 0.02 -7.55 -5.47
N ASN A 89 0.14 -6.26 -5.10
CA ASN A 89 -1.00 -5.44 -4.72
C ASN A 89 -2.00 -5.28 -5.88
N SER A 90 -1.51 -5.07 -7.11
CA SER A 90 -2.36 -4.99 -8.29
C SER A 90 -2.89 -6.35 -8.73
N ILE A 91 -2.12 -7.41 -8.53
CA ILE A 91 -2.54 -8.78 -8.84
C ILE A 91 -3.70 -9.20 -7.92
N SER A 92 -3.51 -9.10 -6.60
CA SER A 92 -4.55 -9.45 -5.63
C SER A 92 -5.80 -8.57 -5.77
N THR A 93 -5.64 -7.28 -6.11
CA THR A 93 -6.76 -6.40 -6.40
C THR A 93 -7.54 -6.87 -7.64
N ALA A 94 -6.84 -7.22 -8.72
CA ALA A 94 -7.50 -7.72 -9.93
C ALA A 94 -8.26 -9.02 -9.67
N GLU A 95 -7.68 -9.94 -8.92
CA GLU A 95 -8.29 -11.21 -8.53
C GLU A 95 -9.56 -10.95 -7.69
N ALA A 96 -9.45 -10.20 -6.59
CA ALA A 96 -10.57 -9.94 -5.69
C ALA A 96 -11.74 -9.24 -6.39
N LEU A 97 -11.46 -8.19 -7.18
CA LEU A 97 -12.53 -7.48 -7.89
C LEU A 97 -13.14 -8.31 -9.04
N SER A 98 -12.37 -9.22 -9.66
CA SER A 98 -12.89 -10.17 -10.65
C SER A 98 -13.78 -11.22 -9.98
N ASP A 99 -13.38 -11.75 -8.84
CA ASP A 99 -14.18 -12.70 -8.05
C ASP A 99 -15.50 -12.09 -7.58
N ASN A 100 -15.52 -10.78 -7.34
CA ASN A 100 -16.73 -10.01 -7.07
C ASN A 100 -17.58 -9.72 -8.34
N GLY A 101 -17.21 -10.27 -9.50
CA GLY A 101 -17.95 -10.13 -10.77
C GLY A 101 -17.58 -8.88 -11.58
N GLY A 102 -16.50 -8.20 -11.26
CA GLY A 102 -15.97 -7.06 -12.01
C GLY A 102 -15.27 -7.49 -13.31
N ASN A 103 -15.34 -6.64 -14.34
CA ASN A 103 -14.48 -6.78 -15.52
C ASN A 103 -13.14 -6.11 -15.25
N VAL A 104 -12.18 -6.86 -14.71
CA VAL A 104 -10.88 -6.33 -14.27
C VAL A 104 -9.74 -7.06 -14.95
N SER A 105 -8.74 -6.31 -15.40
CA SER A 105 -7.55 -6.86 -16.06
C SER A 105 -6.28 -6.32 -15.39
N TYR A 106 -5.39 -7.22 -14.97
CA TYR A 106 -4.03 -6.88 -14.61
C TYR A 106 -3.16 -6.87 -15.88
N VAL A 107 -2.45 -5.78 -16.11
CA VAL A 107 -1.59 -5.58 -17.29
C VAL A 107 -0.15 -5.34 -16.83
N PRO A 108 0.71 -6.38 -16.85
CA PRO A 108 2.10 -6.24 -16.43
C PRO A 108 2.92 -5.40 -17.42
N LEU A 109 3.61 -4.38 -16.92
CA LEU A 109 4.60 -3.60 -17.65
C LEU A 109 5.98 -4.23 -17.41
N LYS A 110 6.38 -5.13 -18.31
CA LYS A 110 7.55 -5.99 -18.13
C LYS A 110 8.86 -5.22 -18.03
N GLY A 111 9.66 -5.54 -17.02
CA GLY A 111 10.98 -4.97 -16.77
C GLY A 111 10.92 -3.50 -16.33
N LYS A 112 9.76 -3.01 -15.88
CA LYS A 112 9.58 -1.64 -15.40
C LYS A 112 9.50 -1.61 -13.88
N ASP A 113 10.21 -0.66 -13.29
CA ASP A 113 10.10 -0.30 -11.88
C ASP A 113 9.05 0.81 -11.67
N HIS A 114 8.96 1.33 -10.45
CA HIS A 114 8.00 2.35 -10.05
C HIS A 114 8.03 3.62 -10.92
N TYR A 115 9.22 4.04 -11.34
CA TYR A 115 9.42 5.29 -12.08
C TYR A 115 9.43 5.07 -13.59
N THR A 116 10.06 4.00 -14.05
CA THR A 116 10.21 3.70 -15.48
C THR A 116 8.91 3.18 -16.12
N ALA A 117 7.93 2.75 -15.29
CA ALA A 117 6.60 2.34 -15.74
C ALA A 117 5.73 3.51 -16.26
N VAL A 118 6.00 4.75 -15.86
CA VAL A 118 5.11 5.91 -16.08
C VAL A 118 4.75 6.12 -17.54
N LEU A 119 5.73 6.11 -18.45
CA LEU A 119 5.47 6.34 -19.88
C LEU A 119 4.66 5.20 -20.51
N ASP A 120 5.00 3.96 -20.15
CA ASP A 120 4.30 2.78 -20.66
C ASP A 120 2.86 2.71 -20.12
N TYR A 121 2.66 3.14 -18.86
CA TYR A 121 1.33 3.32 -18.29
C TYR A 121 0.47 4.29 -19.12
N TYR A 122 0.99 5.50 -19.42
CA TYR A 122 0.26 6.47 -20.24
C TYR A 122 -0.08 5.94 -21.62
N ASN A 123 0.89 5.34 -22.32
CA ASN A 123 0.67 4.78 -23.66
C ASN A 123 -0.35 3.65 -23.66
N SER A 124 -0.27 2.76 -22.68
CA SER A 124 -1.21 1.64 -22.52
C SER A 124 -2.64 2.14 -22.21
N THR A 125 -2.76 3.14 -21.33
CA THR A 125 -4.03 3.78 -21.00
C THR A 125 -4.66 4.43 -22.23
N LEU A 126 -3.88 5.20 -23.03
CA LEU A 126 -4.36 5.82 -24.25
C LEU A 126 -4.79 4.80 -25.31
N ALA A 127 -4.13 3.64 -25.38
CA ALA A 127 -4.55 2.56 -26.26
C ALA A 127 -5.93 2.00 -25.84
N LYS A 128 -6.15 1.79 -24.56
CA LYS A 128 -7.42 1.27 -24.02
C LYS A 128 -8.60 2.24 -24.18
N ILE A 129 -8.35 3.54 -24.12
CA ILE A 129 -9.42 4.56 -24.34
C ILE A 129 -9.89 4.58 -25.80
N LYS A 130 -9.07 4.13 -26.74
CA LYS A 130 -9.38 4.14 -28.19
C LYS A 130 -10.06 2.86 -28.68
N GLU A 131 -10.15 1.83 -27.85
CA GLU A 131 -10.92 0.60 -28.12
C GLU A 131 -12.40 0.81 -27.84
#